data_bf6ca1b898a749a44ebbaf0c790c9d58
#
_entry.id   bf6ca1b898a749a44ebbaf0c790c9d58
#
_cell.length_a   1.000
_cell.length_b   1.000
_cell.length_c   1.000
_cell.angle_alpha   90.00
_cell.angle_beta   90.00
_cell.angle_gamma   90.00
#
_symmetry.space_group_name_H-M   'P 1'
#
loop_
_entity.id
_entity.type
_entity.pdbx_description
1 polymer ?
#
loop_
_entity_poly.entity_id
_entity_poly.type
_entity_poly.pdbx_seq_one_letter_code
_entity_poly.pdbx_strand_id
1 'polypeptide(L)'
;MSSVTTALSEVDASLSPEERQKKVEQVKSAGNQRFMRGDYTEAKALYTQAIALDPSLITLYSNRAMCELKLEQHGLAVADATKAIELDPKFAKAYYRRASAHLSILEPKKALPDLKMVLKLDPRNAQVKAQLDATSKLVRRLEFEKAIHVEEGPAASQTIEEYLEHGMGGAAISSDYTGPRLPTEATSSQRISPLIEDKPYLGRIDDA
;
A
#
# COMPACT_ATOMS: atom_id res chain seq x y z
N MET A 1 -2.33 -16.81 36.13
CA MET A 1 -2.01 -17.35 34.80
C MET A 1 -0.52 -17.31 34.43
N SER A 2 0.37 -16.95 35.37
CA SER A 2 1.82 -16.82 35.13
C SER A 2 2.65 -18.10 35.29
N SER A 3 2.12 -19.14 35.93
CA SER A 3 2.91 -20.33 36.30
C SER A 3 3.12 -21.34 35.16
N VAL A 4 2.23 -21.35 34.15
CA VAL A 4 2.31 -22.33 33.04
C VAL A 4 3.34 -21.90 31.98
N THR A 5 3.53 -20.58 31.81
CA THR A 5 4.49 -20.03 30.85
C THR A 5 5.93 -20.22 31.27
N THR A 6 6.19 -20.18 32.59
CA THR A 6 7.53 -20.33 33.16
C THR A 6 8.01 -21.80 33.11
N ALA A 7 7.11 -22.76 33.32
CA ALA A 7 7.45 -24.19 33.30
C ALA A 7 7.80 -24.71 31.88
N LEU A 8 7.22 -24.14 30.82
CA LEU A 8 7.55 -24.51 29.44
C LEU A 8 8.94 -24.05 29.01
N SER A 9 9.43 -22.92 29.55
CA SER A 9 10.75 -22.37 29.20
C SER A 9 11.92 -23.15 29.84
N GLU A 10 11.73 -23.75 31.01
CA GLU A 10 12.76 -24.49 31.72
C GLU A 10 13.00 -25.90 31.15
N VAL A 11 11.93 -26.57 30.69
CA VAL A 11 12.05 -27.91 30.05
C VAL A 11 12.74 -27.83 28.68
N ASP A 12 12.52 -26.72 27.95
CA ASP A 12 13.10 -26.56 26.61
C ASP A 12 14.60 -26.17 26.63
N ALA A 13 15.11 -25.64 27.74
CA ALA A 13 16.53 -25.32 27.94
C ALA A 13 17.43 -26.57 28.14
N SER A 14 16.85 -27.69 28.54
CA SER A 14 17.57 -28.95 28.82
C SER A 14 17.71 -29.88 27.61
N LEU A 15 17.04 -29.56 26.48
CA LEU A 15 17.05 -30.40 25.28
C LEU A 15 18.39 -30.30 24.55
N SER A 16 18.90 -31.45 24.07
CA SER A 16 20.00 -31.47 23.15
C SER A 16 19.66 -30.75 21.83
N PRO A 17 20.63 -30.23 21.07
CA PRO A 17 20.35 -29.56 19.80
C PRO A 17 19.54 -30.44 18.82
N GLU A 18 19.82 -31.73 18.78
CA GLU A 18 19.12 -32.69 17.91
C GLU A 18 17.67 -32.91 18.34
N GLU A 19 17.42 -33.06 19.65
CA GLU A 19 16.05 -33.20 20.20
C GLU A 19 15.24 -31.94 19.98
N ARG A 20 15.86 -30.77 20.15
CA ARG A 20 15.23 -29.47 19.88
C ARG A 20 14.81 -29.34 18.41
N GLN A 21 15.68 -29.67 17.47
CA GLN A 21 15.38 -29.65 16.04
C GLN A 21 14.24 -30.60 15.69
N LYS A 22 14.24 -31.82 16.25
CA LYS A 22 13.20 -32.81 16.06
C LYS A 22 11.83 -32.33 16.58
N LYS A 23 11.84 -31.68 17.76
CA LYS A 23 10.65 -31.09 18.36
C LYS A 23 10.11 -29.92 17.52
N VAL A 24 10.98 -29.04 17.04
CA VAL A 24 10.60 -27.95 16.12
C VAL A 24 9.90 -28.49 14.88
N GLU A 25 10.45 -29.52 14.23
CA GLU A 25 9.85 -30.09 13.03
C GLU A 25 8.49 -30.76 13.34
N GLN A 26 8.36 -31.45 14.48
CA GLN A 26 7.08 -32.01 14.91
C GLN A 26 6.02 -30.94 15.13
N VAL A 27 6.35 -29.87 15.87
CA VAL A 27 5.42 -28.77 16.16
C VAL A 27 5.07 -28.02 14.88
N LYS A 28 6.04 -27.76 13.98
CA LYS A 28 5.80 -27.17 12.68
C LYS A 28 4.87 -28.01 11.81
N SER A 29 5.06 -29.33 11.78
CA SER A 29 4.20 -30.26 11.05
C SER A 29 2.77 -30.23 11.59
N ALA A 30 2.60 -30.26 12.93
CA ALA A 30 1.30 -30.13 13.57
C ALA A 30 0.62 -28.79 13.24
N GLY A 31 1.39 -27.69 13.25
CA GLY A 31 0.91 -26.37 12.82
C GLY A 31 0.41 -26.36 11.38
N ASN A 32 1.16 -26.97 10.46
CA ASN A 32 0.74 -27.11 9.08
C ASN A 32 -0.57 -27.92 8.94
N GLN A 33 -0.74 -28.98 9.70
CA GLN A 33 -1.98 -29.77 9.69
C GLN A 33 -3.18 -28.94 10.19
N ARG A 34 -3.01 -28.16 11.27
CA ARG A 34 -4.06 -27.27 11.78
C ARG A 34 -4.40 -26.19 10.76
N PHE A 35 -3.39 -25.61 10.14
CA PHE A 35 -3.60 -24.64 9.07
C PHE A 35 -4.42 -25.19 7.90
N MET A 36 -4.13 -26.42 7.46
CA MET A 36 -4.88 -27.09 6.38
C MET A 36 -6.33 -27.41 6.74
N ARG A 37 -6.64 -27.55 8.04
CA ARG A 37 -8.01 -27.75 8.55
C ARG A 37 -8.77 -26.43 8.69
N GLY A 38 -8.09 -25.28 8.56
CA GLY A 38 -8.68 -23.96 8.81
C GLY A 38 -8.59 -23.50 10.28
N ASP A 39 -7.96 -24.27 11.15
CA ASP A 39 -7.79 -23.97 12.60
C ASP A 39 -6.62 -22.98 12.78
N TYR A 40 -6.76 -21.75 12.23
CA TYR A 40 -5.67 -20.77 12.16
C TYR A 40 -5.18 -20.29 13.52
N THR A 41 -6.06 -20.24 14.53
CA THR A 41 -5.70 -19.86 15.90
C THR A 41 -4.77 -20.90 16.54
N GLU A 42 -5.09 -22.18 16.39
CA GLU A 42 -4.27 -23.26 16.91
C GLU A 42 -2.95 -23.38 16.13
N ALA A 43 -3.01 -23.24 14.79
CA ALA A 43 -1.82 -23.22 13.96
C ALA A 43 -0.86 -22.10 14.38
N LYS A 44 -1.36 -20.88 14.62
CA LYS A 44 -0.59 -19.74 15.12
C LYS A 44 0.08 -20.04 16.46
N ALA A 45 -0.65 -20.66 17.41
CA ALA A 45 -0.10 -21.04 18.71
C ALA A 45 1.05 -22.05 18.55
N LEU A 46 0.90 -23.06 17.69
CA LEU A 46 1.94 -24.05 17.41
C LEU A 46 3.17 -23.40 16.74
N TYR A 47 2.99 -22.53 15.76
CA TYR A 47 4.13 -21.81 15.18
C TYR A 47 4.83 -20.91 16.20
N THR A 48 4.09 -20.32 17.15
CA THR A 48 4.69 -19.53 18.23
C THR A 48 5.54 -20.40 19.17
N GLN A 49 5.08 -21.62 19.50
CA GLN A 49 5.87 -22.59 20.24
C GLN A 49 7.14 -23.01 19.48
N ALA A 50 7.01 -23.26 18.18
CA ALA A 50 8.16 -23.64 17.36
C ALA A 50 9.19 -22.49 17.25
N ILE A 51 8.76 -21.24 17.17
CA ILE A 51 9.63 -20.04 17.18
C ILE A 51 10.36 -19.89 18.51
N ALA A 52 9.70 -20.21 19.63
CA ALA A 52 10.36 -20.19 20.93
C ALA A 52 11.50 -21.23 21.04
N LEU A 53 11.35 -22.37 20.37
CA LEU A 53 12.39 -23.42 20.30
C LEU A 53 13.52 -23.07 19.34
N ASP A 54 13.19 -22.50 18.19
CA ASP A 54 14.15 -22.06 17.16
C ASP A 54 13.73 -20.74 16.53
N PRO A 55 14.23 -19.60 17.02
CA PRO A 55 13.93 -18.28 16.49
C PRO A 55 14.64 -17.99 15.15
N SER A 56 15.54 -18.83 14.68
CA SER A 56 16.26 -18.62 13.43
C SER A 56 15.50 -19.15 12.20
N LEU A 57 14.49 -19.99 12.40
CA LEU A 57 13.78 -20.65 11.32
C LEU A 57 12.75 -19.74 10.64
N ILE A 58 13.14 -19.16 9.52
CA ILE A 58 12.39 -18.18 8.71
C ILE A 58 10.96 -18.65 8.36
N THR A 59 10.83 -19.94 8.03
CA THR A 59 9.56 -20.52 7.58
C THR A 59 8.46 -20.42 8.66
N LEU A 60 8.82 -20.45 9.94
CA LEU A 60 7.87 -20.36 11.05
C LEU A 60 7.21 -18.98 11.12
N TYR A 61 8.00 -17.89 11.05
CA TYR A 61 7.48 -16.53 11.01
C TYR A 61 6.57 -16.33 9.80
N SER A 62 7.03 -16.79 8.64
CA SER A 62 6.24 -16.70 7.44
C SER A 62 4.91 -17.49 7.54
N ASN A 63 4.91 -18.69 8.12
CA ASN A 63 3.68 -19.47 8.30
C ASN A 63 2.75 -18.84 9.35
N ARG A 64 3.31 -18.28 10.43
CA ARG A 64 2.51 -17.55 11.43
C ARG A 64 1.89 -16.30 10.82
N ALA A 65 2.63 -15.52 10.02
CA ALA A 65 2.09 -14.39 9.28
C ALA A 65 0.91 -14.78 8.37
N MET A 66 0.94 -15.98 7.77
CA MET A 66 -0.18 -16.45 6.96
C MET A 66 -1.42 -16.79 7.82
N CYS A 67 -1.23 -17.34 9.03
CA CYS A 67 -2.33 -17.53 9.98
C CYS A 67 -2.93 -16.18 10.38
N GLU A 68 -2.08 -15.19 10.66
CA GLU A 68 -2.49 -13.85 11.06
C GLU A 68 -3.26 -13.11 9.97
N LEU A 69 -2.87 -13.28 8.71
CA LEU A 69 -3.65 -12.80 7.56
C LEU A 69 -5.04 -13.43 7.50
N LYS A 70 -5.14 -14.73 7.78
CA LYS A 70 -6.43 -15.43 7.81
C LYS A 70 -7.31 -15.06 9.01
N LEU A 71 -6.69 -14.62 10.10
CA LEU A 71 -7.35 -14.12 11.31
C LEU A 71 -7.57 -12.61 11.29
N GLU A 72 -7.31 -11.95 10.15
CA GLU A 72 -7.41 -10.49 9.97
C GLU A 72 -6.52 -9.67 10.93
N GLN A 73 -5.51 -10.30 11.49
CA GLN A 73 -4.52 -9.67 12.38
C GLN A 73 -3.38 -9.06 11.54
N HIS A 74 -3.72 -8.15 10.65
CA HIS A 74 -2.80 -7.65 9.61
C HIS A 74 -1.54 -6.99 10.16
N GLY A 75 -1.63 -6.25 11.27
CA GLY A 75 -0.47 -5.61 11.90
C GLY A 75 0.57 -6.63 12.39
N LEU A 76 0.12 -7.75 12.97
CA LEU A 76 1.00 -8.84 13.39
C LEU A 76 1.63 -9.55 12.17
N ALA A 77 0.83 -9.77 11.12
CA ALA A 77 1.32 -10.35 9.88
C ALA A 77 2.43 -9.49 9.22
N VAL A 78 2.34 -8.15 9.29
CA VAL A 78 3.41 -7.25 8.83
C VAL A 78 4.66 -7.44 9.67
N ALA A 79 4.54 -7.52 11.01
CA ALA A 79 5.67 -7.70 11.91
C ALA A 79 6.39 -9.04 11.66
N ASP A 80 5.64 -10.14 11.57
CA ASP A 80 6.19 -11.47 11.32
C ASP A 80 6.83 -11.58 9.93
N ALA A 81 6.18 -11.06 8.90
CA ALA A 81 6.75 -11.03 7.56
C ALA A 81 8.03 -10.18 7.50
N THR A 82 8.08 -9.07 8.26
CA THR A 82 9.29 -8.24 8.36
C THR A 82 10.41 -9.01 9.04
N LYS A 83 10.10 -9.74 10.13
CA LYS A 83 11.09 -10.58 10.81
C LYS A 83 11.63 -11.68 9.90
N ALA A 84 10.77 -12.29 9.09
CA ALA A 84 11.21 -13.28 8.10
C ALA A 84 12.13 -12.68 7.02
N ILE A 85 11.89 -11.42 6.59
CA ILE A 85 12.74 -10.70 5.63
C ILE A 85 14.09 -10.33 6.25
N GLU A 86 14.13 -9.94 7.54
CA GLU A 86 15.37 -9.67 8.25
C GLU A 86 16.28 -10.90 8.33
N LEU A 87 15.68 -12.08 8.54
CA LEU A 87 16.42 -13.35 8.60
C LEU A 87 16.89 -13.80 7.20
N ASP A 88 16.08 -13.62 6.16
CA ASP A 88 16.46 -13.90 4.77
C ASP A 88 15.84 -12.88 3.80
N PRO A 89 16.63 -11.92 3.31
CA PRO A 89 16.18 -10.95 2.32
C PRO A 89 15.82 -11.53 0.93
N LYS A 90 16.09 -12.82 0.69
CA LYS A 90 15.72 -13.50 -0.57
C LYS A 90 14.44 -14.32 -0.44
N PHE A 91 13.80 -14.34 0.70
CA PHE A 91 12.61 -15.15 0.92
C PHE A 91 11.34 -14.49 0.36
N ALA A 92 11.07 -14.71 -0.91
CA ALA A 92 9.96 -14.08 -1.67
C ALA A 92 8.58 -14.20 -0.99
N LYS A 93 8.30 -15.33 -0.30
CA LYS A 93 7.02 -15.54 0.38
C LYS A 93 6.75 -14.53 1.49
N ALA A 94 7.79 -14.05 2.20
CA ALA A 94 7.63 -13.06 3.25
C ALA A 94 7.23 -11.69 2.68
N TYR A 95 7.87 -11.25 1.60
CA TYR A 95 7.47 -10.02 0.89
C TYR A 95 6.02 -10.09 0.40
N TYR A 96 5.64 -11.22 -0.20
CA TYR A 96 4.26 -11.39 -0.66
C TYR A 96 3.24 -11.29 0.49
N ARG A 97 3.53 -11.88 1.65
CA ARG A 97 2.65 -11.82 2.82
C ARG A 97 2.59 -10.43 3.42
N ARG A 98 3.72 -9.71 3.48
CA ARG A 98 3.73 -8.32 3.94
C ARG A 98 2.94 -7.41 3.00
N ALA A 99 3.12 -7.58 1.68
CA ALA A 99 2.33 -6.86 0.69
C ALA A 99 0.83 -7.14 0.85
N SER A 100 0.44 -8.42 1.04
CA SER A 100 -0.96 -8.79 1.26
C SER A 100 -1.53 -8.14 2.52
N ALA A 101 -0.76 -8.10 3.61
CA ALA A 101 -1.16 -7.43 4.85
C ALA A 101 -1.35 -5.92 4.63
N HIS A 102 -0.41 -5.24 3.94
CA HIS A 102 -0.54 -3.83 3.62
C HIS A 102 -1.75 -3.51 2.72
N LEU A 103 -2.06 -4.39 1.76
CA LEU A 103 -3.26 -4.23 0.94
C LEU A 103 -4.55 -4.37 1.77
N SER A 104 -4.58 -5.31 2.71
CA SER A 104 -5.74 -5.52 3.58
C SER A 104 -6.01 -4.34 4.53
N ILE A 105 -4.97 -3.61 4.94
CA ILE A 105 -5.11 -2.39 5.75
C ILE A 105 -5.19 -1.10 4.93
N LEU A 106 -5.47 -1.24 3.63
CA LEU A 106 -5.63 -0.12 2.69
C LEU A 106 -4.39 0.78 2.55
N GLU A 107 -3.19 0.19 2.67
CA GLU A 107 -1.91 0.85 2.46
C GLU A 107 -1.22 0.40 1.15
N PRO A 108 -1.82 0.60 -0.03
CA PRO A 108 -1.30 0.05 -1.28
C PRO A 108 0.08 0.61 -1.66
N LYS A 109 0.41 1.83 -1.21
CA LYS A 109 1.73 2.41 -1.44
C LYS A 109 2.85 1.61 -0.78
N LYS A 110 2.60 1.07 0.42
CA LYS A 110 3.57 0.22 1.14
C LYS A 110 3.68 -1.19 0.55
N ALA A 111 2.62 -1.68 -0.10
CA ALA A 111 2.63 -2.99 -0.76
C ALA A 111 3.45 -3.00 -2.06
N LEU A 112 3.55 -1.88 -2.80
CA LEU A 112 4.22 -1.81 -4.10
C LEU A 112 5.69 -2.26 -4.09
N PRO A 113 6.55 -1.79 -3.16
CA PRO A 113 7.95 -2.22 -3.13
C PRO A 113 8.09 -3.72 -2.87
N ASP A 114 7.24 -4.28 -2.03
CA ASP A 114 7.26 -5.71 -1.72
C ASP A 114 6.85 -6.57 -2.93
N LEU A 115 5.77 -6.20 -3.64
CA LEU A 115 5.36 -6.88 -4.87
C LEU A 115 6.44 -6.81 -5.97
N LYS A 116 7.12 -5.66 -6.10
CA LYS A 116 8.26 -5.51 -7.02
C LYS A 116 9.42 -6.45 -6.62
N MET A 117 9.69 -6.57 -5.31
CA MET A 117 10.73 -7.46 -4.82
C MET A 117 10.38 -8.93 -5.10
N VAL A 118 9.13 -9.36 -4.90
CA VAL A 118 8.68 -10.72 -5.25
C VAL A 118 8.95 -11.00 -6.72
N LEU A 119 8.60 -10.09 -7.64
CA LEU A 119 8.86 -10.27 -9.08
C LEU A 119 10.34 -10.24 -9.45
N LYS A 120 11.17 -9.52 -8.69
CA LYS A 120 12.62 -9.57 -8.86
C LYS A 120 13.19 -10.94 -8.49
N LEU A 121 12.63 -11.58 -7.45
CA LEU A 121 13.04 -12.91 -6.98
C LEU A 121 12.41 -14.05 -7.80
N ASP A 122 11.16 -13.87 -8.25
CA ASP A 122 10.41 -14.81 -9.08
C ASP A 122 9.71 -14.07 -10.25
N PRO A 123 10.42 -13.81 -11.36
CA PRO A 123 9.89 -13.06 -12.51
C PRO A 123 8.74 -13.74 -13.25
N ARG A 124 8.55 -15.05 -13.05
CA ARG A 124 7.53 -15.84 -13.76
C ARG A 124 6.18 -15.85 -13.04
N ASN A 125 6.07 -15.25 -11.89
CA ASN A 125 4.86 -15.25 -11.09
C ASN A 125 3.79 -14.32 -11.68
N ALA A 126 2.95 -14.87 -12.55
CA ALA A 126 1.89 -14.14 -13.24
C ALA A 126 0.87 -13.52 -12.27
N GLN A 127 0.57 -14.21 -11.15
CA GLN A 127 -0.37 -13.73 -10.14
C GLN A 127 0.14 -12.44 -9.48
N VAL A 128 1.42 -12.42 -9.07
CA VAL A 128 2.02 -11.24 -8.44
C VAL A 128 2.15 -10.10 -9.44
N LYS A 129 2.43 -10.38 -10.72
CA LYS A 129 2.46 -9.38 -11.78
C LYS A 129 1.10 -8.70 -11.94
N ALA A 130 0.03 -9.45 -12.02
CA ALA A 130 -1.33 -8.91 -12.10
C ALA A 130 -1.68 -8.10 -10.84
N GLN A 131 -1.29 -8.57 -9.66
CA GLN A 131 -1.52 -7.84 -8.41
C GLN A 131 -0.71 -6.53 -8.34
N LEU A 132 0.54 -6.52 -8.81
CA LEU A 132 1.35 -5.31 -8.92
C LEU A 132 0.70 -4.28 -9.85
N ASP A 133 0.22 -4.71 -11.02
CA ASP A 133 -0.42 -3.82 -11.99
C ASP A 133 -1.71 -3.22 -11.41
N ALA A 134 -2.54 -4.04 -10.76
CA ALA A 134 -3.77 -3.58 -10.10
C ALA A 134 -3.46 -2.59 -8.96
N THR A 135 -2.46 -2.91 -8.11
CA THR A 135 -2.05 -2.05 -7.01
C THR A 135 -1.46 -0.73 -7.51
N SER A 136 -0.69 -0.75 -8.60
CA SER A 136 -0.11 0.45 -9.22
C SER A 136 -1.20 1.38 -9.77
N LYS A 137 -2.22 0.82 -10.42
CA LYS A 137 -3.38 1.60 -10.89
C LYS A 137 -4.15 2.22 -9.72
N LEU A 138 -4.36 1.45 -8.65
CA LEU A 138 -5.02 1.94 -7.45
C LEU A 138 -4.26 3.10 -6.81
N VAL A 139 -2.94 2.98 -6.66
CA VAL A 139 -2.11 4.05 -6.08
C VAL A 139 -2.18 5.33 -6.92
N ARG A 140 -2.06 5.22 -8.26
CA ARG A 140 -2.18 6.38 -9.16
C ARG A 140 -3.54 7.07 -9.02
N ARG A 141 -4.62 6.29 -8.92
CA ARG A 141 -5.97 6.82 -8.73
C ARG A 141 -6.09 7.57 -7.40
N LEU A 142 -5.62 6.98 -6.30
CA LEU A 142 -5.64 7.63 -4.99
C LEU A 142 -4.78 8.89 -4.94
N GLU A 143 -3.64 8.92 -5.65
CA GLU A 143 -2.80 10.11 -5.75
C GLU A 143 -3.47 11.22 -6.55
N PHE A 144 -4.14 10.86 -7.63
CA PHE A 144 -4.92 11.81 -8.43
C PHE A 144 -6.10 12.38 -7.63
N GLU A 145 -6.89 11.53 -6.96
CA GLU A 145 -7.99 11.96 -6.10
C GLU A 145 -7.50 12.89 -4.99
N LYS A 146 -6.35 12.55 -4.36
CA LYS A 146 -5.74 13.40 -3.35
C LYS A 146 -5.28 14.75 -3.90
N ALA A 147 -4.71 14.79 -5.10
CA ALA A 147 -4.27 16.02 -5.73
C ALA A 147 -5.44 16.98 -6.02
N ILE A 148 -6.57 16.44 -6.49
CA ILE A 148 -7.79 17.25 -6.71
C ILE A 148 -8.33 17.83 -5.41
N HIS A 149 -8.36 17.05 -4.33
CA HIS A 149 -8.87 17.54 -3.04
C HIS A 149 -7.94 18.53 -2.31
N VAL A 150 -6.65 18.55 -2.65
CA VAL A 150 -5.69 19.53 -2.07
C VAL A 150 -5.85 20.91 -2.70
N GLU A 151 -6.47 21.02 -3.88
CA GLU A 151 -6.74 22.31 -4.52
C GLU A 151 -7.95 23.06 -3.91
N GLU A 152 -8.70 22.46 -3.00
CA GLU A 152 -9.59 23.20 -2.10
C GLU A 152 -8.79 23.79 -0.91
N GLY A 153 -7.74 24.54 -1.20
CA GLY A 153 -7.21 25.56 -0.31
C GLY A 153 -8.30 26.58 -0.01
N PRO A 154 -8.15 27.47 0.98
CA PRO A 154 -9.20 28.40 1.37
C PRO A 154 -9.80 28.99 0.11
N ALA A 155 -11.09 28.72 -0.08
CA ALA A 155 -11.79 28.92 -1.34
C ALA A 155 -11.34 30.22 -1.98
N ALA A 156 -11.08 30.22 -3.27
CA ALA A 156 -10.69 31.43 -3.98
C ALA A 156 -11.62 32.60 -3.69
N SER A 157 -12.86 32.32 -3.27
CA SER A 157 -13.81 33.27 -2.69
C SER A 157 -13.29 33.93 -1.40
N GLN A 158 -12.63 33.19 -0.47
CA GLN A 158 -12.09 33.81 0.76
C GLN A 158 -10.90 34.71 0.46
N THR A 159 -10.08 34.33 -0.50
CA THR A 159 -8.96 35.18 -0.94
C THR A 159 -9.47 36.43 -1.65
N ILE A 160 -10.54 36.32 -2.44
CA ILE A 160 -11.16 37.45 -3.12
C ILE A 160 -11.88 38.37 -2.09
N GLU A 161 -12.59 37.81 -1.12
CA GLU A 161 -13.21 38.57 -0.04
C GLU A 161 -12.16 39.27 0.83
N GLU A 162 -11.06 38.62 1.17
CA GLU A 162 -9.95 39.18 1.92
C GLU A 162 -9.24 40.30 1.12
N TYR A 163 -9.10 40.16 -0.20
CA TYR A 163 -8.62 41.23 -1.10
C TYR A 163 -9.61 42.37 -1.25
N LEU A 164 -10.91 42.13 -1.19
CA LEU A 164 -11.94 43.16 -1.25
C LEU A 164 -12.11 43.89 0.08
N GLU A 165 -12.02 43.18 1.21
CA GLU A 165 -12.13 43.76 2.55
C GLU A 165 -10.89 44.58 2.98
N HIS A 166 -9.68 44.13 2.60
CA HIS A 166 -8.43 44.82 2.90
C HIS A 166 -8.12 45.93 1.89
N GLY A 167 -9.09 46.25 1.04
CA GLY A 167 -9.05 47.40 0.14
C GLY A 167 -7.69 47.52 -0.52
N MET A 168 -7.58 47.05 -1.76
CA MET A 168 -6.50 47.55 -2.61
C MET A 168 -6.70 49.08 -2.75
N GLY A 169 -6.43 49.78 -1.64
CA GLY A 169 -6.22 51.22 -1.68
C GLY A 169 -5.10 51.46 -2.65
N GLY A 170 -5.45 51.77 -3.90
CA GLY A 170 -4.60 52.46 -4.83
C GLY A 170 -3.14 52.00 -4.94
N ALA A 171 -2.87 50.70 -5.02
CA ALA A 171 -1.62 50.29 -5.59
C ALA A 171 -1.68 50.61 -7.07
N ALA A 172 -1.25 51.82 -7.42
CA ALA A 172 -0.99 52.19 -8.79
C ALA A 172 -0.16 51.08 -9.43
N ILE A 173 -0.70 50.48 -10.49
CA ILE A 173 0.05 49.53 -11.32
C ILE A 173 1.37 50.26 -11.61
N SER A 174 2.45 49.66 -11.11
CA SER A 174 3.81 50.20 -11.36
C SER A 174 3.93 50.56 -12.81
N SER A 175 4.49 51.73 -13.11
CA SER A 175 4.72 52.21 -14.47
C SER A 175 5.62 51.28 -15.32
N ASP A 176 6.18 50.29 -14.70
CA ASP A 176 7.11 49.32 -15.31
C ASP A 176 6.44 48.02 -15.79
N TYR A 177 5.08 47.95 -15.78
CA TYR A 177 4.39 46.82 -16.34
C TYR A 177 4.49 46.80 -17.88
N THR A 178 5.35 45.91 -18.41
CA THR A 178 5.55 45.69 -19.86
C THR A 178 4.68 44.58 -20.45
N GLY A 179 3.67 44.10 -19.70
CA GLY A 179 2.74 43.06 -20.17
C GLY A 179 1.66 43.61 -21.12
N PRO A 180 0.89 42.74 -21.80
CA PRO A 180 -0.15 43.19 -22.73
C PRO A 180 -1.21 43.99 -21.97
N ARG A 181 -1.40 45.25 -22.37
CA ARG A 181 -2.43 46.13 -21.82
C ARG A 181 -3.78 45.65 -22.31
N LEU A 182 -4.68 45.35 -21.37
CA LEU A 182 -6.09 45.14 -21.72
C LEU A 182 -6.63 46.40 -22.38
N PRO A 183 -7.39 46.32 -23.48
CA PRO A 183 -7.98 47.48 -24.11
C PRO A 183 -8.92 48.19 -23.18
N THR A 184 -8.62 49.43 -22.87
CA THR A 184 -9.31 50.24 -21.84
C THR A 184 -10.65 50.81 -22.29
N GLU A 185 -11.07 50.55 -23.51
CA GLU A 185 -12.39 50.98 -24.00
C GLU A 185 -12.96 49.89 -24.94
N ALA A 186 -13.97 49.19 -24.45
CA ALA A 186 -14.89 48.46 -25.31
C ALA A 186 -15.82 49.52 -25.92
N THR A 187 -15.46 50.10 -27.07
CA THR A 187 -16.39 50.77 -27.93
C THR A 187 -17.43 49.76 -28.38
N SER A 188 -18.66 50.03 -28.00
CA SER A 188 -19.87 49.15 -28.15
C SER A 188 -20.32 48.95 -29.60
N SER A 189 -19.42 48.80 -30.56
CA SER A 189 -19.77 48.71 -31.97
C SER A 189 -19.00 47.64 -32.79
N GLN A 190 -18.29 46.74 -32.16
CA GLN A 190 -17.77 45.58 -32.93
C GLN A 190 -18.52 44.32 -32.48
N ARG A 191 -19.55 43.95 -33.27
CA ARG A 191 -20.18 42.64 -33.25
C ARG A 191 -19.09 41.61 -33.50
N ILE A 192 -18.79 40.84 -32.50
CA ILE A 192 -18.01 39.60 -32.66
C ILE A 192 -18.90 38.64 -33.42
N SER A 193 -18.67 38.49 -34.69
CA SER A 193 -19.25 37.40 -35.46
C SER A 193 -18.64 36.12 -34.96
N PRO A 194 -19.44 35.10 -34.53
CA PRO A 194 -18.89 33.83 -34.19
C PRO A 194 -18.42 33.13 -35.46
N LEU A 195 -17.12 33.01 -35.65
CA LEU A 195 -16.53 32.10 -36.62
C LEU A 195 -16.69 30.68 -36.07
N ILE A 196 -17.93 30.18 -36.10
CA ILE A 196 -18.20 28.77 -36.05
C ILE A 196 -18.20 28.29 -37.52
N GLU A 197 -17.05 27.95 -38.03
CA GLU A 197 -16.98 27.13 -39.22
C GLU A 197 -17.43 25.71 -38.84
N ASP A 198 -18.67 25.39 -39.19
CA ASP A 198 -19.18 24.03 -39.25
C ASP A 198 -18.32 23.20 -40.22
N LYS A 199 -17.38 22.45 -39.70
CA LYS A 199 -16.82 21.32 -40.41
C LYS A 199 -17.64 20.08 -40.05
N PRO A 200 -18.35 19.49 -40.98
CA PRO A 200 -19.07 18.24 -40.72
C PRO A 200 -18.05 17.13 -40.51
N TYR A 201 -18.08 16.55 -39.35
CA TYR A 201 -17.33 15.35 -39.00
C TYR A 201 -17.98 14.15 -39.67
N LEU A 202 -17.60 13.92 -40.93
CA LEU A 202 -17.96 12.68 -41.66
C LEU A 202 -16.91 11.63 -41.33
N GLY A 203 -17.06 10.98 -40.20
CA GLY A 203 -16.40 9.71 -39.89
C GLY A 203 -17.20 8.58 -40.55
N ARG A 204 -16.70 8.05 -41.63
CA ARG A 204 -17.18 6.82 -42.25
C ARG A 204 -16.88 5.67 -41.32
N ILE A 205 -17.94 4.99 -40.87
CA ILE A 205 -17.87 3.64 -40.32
C ILE A 205 -18.02 2.72 -41.54
N ASP A 206 -16.91 2.14 -41.98
CA ASP A 206 -16.95 1.07 -42.98
C ASP A 206 -16.99 -0.26 -42.20
N ASP A 207 -18.10 -0.97 -42.35
CA ASP A 207 -18.28 -2.38 -41.98
C ASP A 207 -17.35 -3.27 -42.82
N ALA A 208 -16.56 -4.11 -42.14
CA ALA A 208 -16.12 -5.43 -42.60
C ALA A 208 -15.59 -6.26 -41.43
#